data_6d130d387cce3ebb184f48b2a0174155
#
_entry.id   6d130d387cce3ebb184f48b2a0174155
#
_cell.length_a   1.000
_cell.length_b   1.000
_cell.length_c   1.000
_cell.angle_alpha   90.00
_cell.angle_beta   90.00
_cell.angle_gamma   90.00
#
_symmetry.space_group_name_H-M   'P 1'
#
loop_
_entity.id
_entity.type
_entity.pdbx_description
1 polymer ?
#
loop_
_entity_poly.entity_id
_entity_poly.type
_entity_poly.pdbx_seq_one_letter_code
_entity_poly.pdbx_strand_id
1 'polypeptide(L)'
;MEKRAEKNTPTQFSVAYRFTSSAEWFDLKEEQMRPYHTESDLYKKYTAESASHVLFTPAIRHLSGHIVGNGDSPLQKVRKIFTYINDAYPWASAREYSTVPNIPEYVIDNRHGDCGMVSLLFITLCRLNGIPAKWQSGFMLHPGGVNLHDWAEVYFEGVGWVPVDQSFGIPPFAEDNDTRYFFSNGIDAYRLIVNDDFSAPLVPEKHFTRSETVDFQRGEVEWKGGNLYFDKWTWDIDVQIIPQK
;
A
#
# COMPACT_ATOMS: atom_id res chain seq x y z
N MET A 1 0.24 -23.35 -7.69
CA MET A 1 -0.56 -24.29 -8.53
C MET A 1 0.27 -24.63 -9.76
N GLU A 2 0.17 -25.87 -10.28
CA GLU A 2 0.88 -26.30 -11.47
C GLU A 2 -0.08 -26.98 -12.44
N LYS A 3 0.05 -26.70 -13.74
CA LYS A 3 -0.72 -27.33 -14.82
C LYS A 3 0.16 -27.57 -16.04
N ARG A 4 -0.14 -28.65 -16.78
CA ARG A 4 0.45 -28.90 -18.07
C ARG A 4 -0.23 -28.03 -19.13
N ALA A 5 0.54 -27.21 -19.83
CA ALA A 5 0.04 -26.42 -20.95
C ALA A 5 -0.29 -27.30 -22.15
N GLU A 6 -1.37 -27.02 -22.84
CA GLU A 6 -1.79 -27.66 -24.09
C GLU A 6 -1.56 -26.70 -25.26
N LYS A 7 -1.25 -27.26 -26.42
CA LYS A 7 -1.00 -26.44 -27.63
C LYS A 7 -2.29 -25.71 -28.04
N ASN A 8 -2.18 -24.41 -28.25
CA ASN A 8 -3.27 -23.53 -28.71
C ASN A 8 -4.44 -23.39 -27.70
N THR A 9 -4.25 -23.78 -26.44
CA THR A 9 -5.26 -23.62 -25.40
C THR A 9 -4.68 -22.79 -24.27
N PRO A 10 -5.33 -21.68 -23.85
CA PRO A 10 -4.89 -20.92 -22.67
C PRO A 10 -4.91 -21.79 -21.42
N THR A 11 -3.87 -21.73 -20.62
CA THR A 11 -3.82 -22.38 -19.31
C THR A 11 -4.39 -21.44 -18.27
N GLN A 12 -5.51 -21.79 -17.67
CA GLN A 12 -6.19 -20.97 -16.67
C GLN A 12 -5.92 -21.49 -15.26
N PHE A 13 -5.63 -20.59 -14.35
CA PHE A 13 -5.63 -20.81 -12.90
C PHE A 13 -6.71 -19.94 -12.28
N SER A 14 -7.32 -20.43 -11.21
CA SER A 14 -8.32 -19.67 -10.46
C SER A 14 -8.15 -19.91 -8.96
N VAL A 15 -8.38 -18.86 -8.18
CA VAL A 15 -8.46 -18.89 -6.72
C VAL A 15 -9.77 -18.23 -6.32
N ALA A 16 -10.50 -18.82 -5.40
CA ALA A 16 -11.73 -18.24 -4.87
C ALA A 16 -11.59 -18.03 -3.37
N TYR A 17 -12.04 -16.88 -2.90
CA TYR A 17 -12.09 -16.52 -1.49
C TYR A 17 -13.53 -16.25 -1.07
N ARG A 18 -13.88 -16.64 0.14
CA ARG A 18 -15.10 -16.21 0.81
C ARG A 18 -14.72 -15.60 2.15
N PHE A 19 -15.09 -14.35 2.36
CA PHE A 19 -14.71 -13.59 3.54
C PHE A 19 -15.82 -12.61 3.92
N THR A 20 -15.68 -12.02 5.10
CA THR A 20 -16.48 -10.91 5.57
C THR A 20 -15.51 -9.78 5.89
N SER A 21 -15.80 -8.58 5.43
CA SER A 21 -15.04 -7.38 5.77
C SER A 21 -15.97 -6.35 6.40
N SER A 22 -15.39 -5.43 7.16
CA SER A 22 -16.07 -4.30 7.77
C SER A 22 -15.23 -3.05 7.56
N ALA A 23 -15.89 -1.89 7.53
CA ALA A 23 -15.18 -0.63 7.64
C ALA A 23 -14.55 -0.50 9.02
N GLU A 24 -13.41 0.16 9.07
CA GLU A 24 -12.69 0.47 10.31
C GLU A 24 -12.34 1.95 10.30
N TRP A 25 -12.62 2.64 11.39
CA TRP A 25 -12.36 4.06 11.54
C TRP A 25 -11.98 4.41 12.98
N PHE A 26 -10.98 5.27 13.14
CA PHE A 26 -10.41 5.68 14.41
C PHE A 26 -10.63 7.18 14.65
N ASP A 27 -11.30 7.54 15.74
CA ASP A 27 -11.40 8.93 16.23
C ASP A 27 -10.05 9.34 16.86
N LEU A 28 -9.07 9.67 16.01
CA LEU A 28 -7.70 9.98 16.43
C LEU A 28 -7.59 11.37 17.05
N LYS A 29 -7.11 11.41 18.29
CA LYS A 29 -6.85 12.64 19.06
C LYS A 29 -5.41 12.66 19.59
N GLU A 30 -4.86 13.86 19.72
CA GLU A 30 -3.49 14.06 20.23
C GLU A 30 -3.30 13.45 21.63
N GLU A 31 -4.32 13.49 22.48
CA GLU A 31 -4.27 13.00 23.85
C GLU A 31 -4.13 11.47 23.93
N GLN A 32 -4.42 10.76 22.86
CA GLN A 32 -4.26 9.30 22.77
C GLN A 32 -2.82 8.92 22.45
N MET A 33 -2.05 9.83 21.85
CA MET A 33 -0.69 9.56 21.41
C MET A 33 0.24 9.42 22.61
N ARG A 34 1.03 8.35 22.63
CA ARG A 34 2.06 8.08 23.64
C ARG A 34 3.43 8.12 23.00
N PRO A 35 4.49 8.39 23.75
CA PRO A 35 5.86 8.23 23.26
C PRO A 35 6.08 6.79 22.80
N TYR A 36 6.71 6.62 21.64
CA TYR A 36 7.04 5.31 21.11
C TYR A 36 8.03 4.56 21.99
N HIS A 37 7.82 3.26 22.12
CA HIS A 37 8.81 2.33 22.67
C HIS A 37 9.85 2.02 21.57
N THR A 38 10.84 2.90 21.44
CA THR A 38 11.82 2.87 20.33
C THR A 38 12.71 1.63 20.31
N GLU A 39 12.82 0.91 21.44
CA GLU A 39 13.58 -0.34 21.52
C GLU A 39 12.78 -1.57 21.10
N SER A 40 11.47 -1.47 20.88
CA SER A 40 10.64 -2.58 20.44
C SER A 40 11.00 -3.05 19.03
N ASP A 41 10.84 -4.34 18.76
CA ASP A 41 11.07 -4.91 17.43
C ASP A 41 10.11 -4.32 16.39
N LEU A 42 8.86 -4.01 16.80
CA LEU A 42 7.88 -3.34 15.96
C LEU A 42 8.41 -1.99 15.49
N TYR A 43 8.84 -1.13 16.42
CA TYR A 43 9.33 0.20 16.09
C TYR A 43 10.55 0.12 15.18
N LYS A 44 11.55 -0.68 15.57
CA LYS A 44 12.79 -0.88 14.79
C LYS A 44 12.51 -1.39 13.39
N LYS A 45 11.64 -2.38 13.24
CA LYS A 45 11.28 -2.94 11.94
C LYS A 45 10.59 -1.91 11.04
N TYR A 46 9.56 -1.24 11.56
CA TYR A 46 8.67 -0.43 10.75
C TYR A 46 9.04 1.06 10.69
N THR A 47 10.18 1.46 11.27
CA THR A 47 10.85 2.75 11.02
C THR A 47 12.17 2.60 10.26
N ALA A 48 12.61 1.39 9.96
CA ALA A 48 13.81 1.14 9.20
C ALA A 48 13.60 1.33 7.69
N GLU A 49 14.71 1.56 6.99
CA GLU A 49 14.75 1.41 5.53
C GLU A 49 14.47 -0.04 5.12
N SER A 50 13.89 -0.22 3.95
CA SER A 50 13.64 -1.53 3.34
C SER A 50 13.85 -1.44 1.83
N ALA A 51 14.95 -2.00 1.36
CA ALA A 51 15.28 -2.00 -0.06
C ALA A 51 14.22 -2.82 -0.86
N SER A 52 13.96 -2.43 -2.08
CA SER A 52 14.58 -1.36 -2.89
C SER A 52 13.82 -0.03 -2.78
N HIS A 53 12.62 0.00 -2.22
CA HIS A 53 11.73 1.15 -2.36
C HIS A 53 11.73 2.08 -1.14
N VAL A 54 11.78 1.54 0.07
CA VAL A 54 11.77 2.40 1.27
C VAL A 54 13.21 2.76 1.65
N LEU A 55 13.73 3.82 1.03
CA LEU A 55 15.08 4.35 1.26
C LEU A 55 15.03 5.83 1.59
N PHE A 56 15.84 6.25 2.58
CA PHE A 56 15.91 7.65 3.04
C PHE A 56 16.92 8.46 2.24
N THR A 57 16.69 8.55 0.94
CA THR A 57 17.57 9.25 0.00
C THR A 57 17.60 10.76 0.25
N PRO A 58 18.58 11.50 -0.32
CA PRO A 58 18.60 12.96 -0.22
C PRO A 58 17.31 13.63 -0.70
N ALA A 59 16.67 13.12 -1.77
CA ALA A 59 15.42 13.65 -2.29
C ALA A 59 14.27 13.47 -1.29
N ILE A 60 14.14 12.28 -0.68
CA ILE A 60 13.15 11.99 0.36
C ILE A 60 13.37 12.86 1.61
N ARG A 61 14.62 13.01 2.08
CA ARG A 61 14.95 13.88 3.22
C ARG A 61 14.62 15.35 2.95
N HIS A 62 14.93 15.81 1.73
CA HIS A 62 14.61 17.17 1.32
C HIS A 62 13.08 17.39 1.30
N LEU A 63 12.33 16.49 0.68
CA LEU A 63 10.87 16.56 0.65
C LEU A 63 10.29 16.54 2.08
N SER A 64 10.74 15.63 2.93
CA SER A 64 10.31 15.54 4.33
C SER A 64 10.51 16.85 5.08
N GLY A 65 11.65 17.51 4.91
CA GLY A 65 11.96 18.78 5.55
C GLY A 65 11.06 19.95 5.13
N HIS A 66 10.38 19.85 3.98
CA HIS A 66 9.36 20.81 3.55
C HIS A 66 7.97 20.53 4.15
N ILE A 67 7.70 19.28 4.52
CA ILE A 67 6.36 18.85 4.96
C ILE A 67 6.27 18.87 6.49
N VAL A 68 7.29 18.33 7.17
CA VAL A 68 7.25 18.01 8.60
C VAL A 68 8.12 18.97 9.40
N GLY A 69 7.54 19.57 10.44
CA GLY A 69 8.24 20.42 11.39
C GLY A 69 8.82 19.63 12.58
N ASN A 70 9.90 20.14 13.18
CA ASN A 70 10.57 19.49 14.32
C ASN A 70 9.68 19.34 15.57
N GLY A 71 8.64 20.16 15.70
CA GLY A 71 7.72 20.14 16.84
C GLY A 71 6.42 19.38 16.59
N ASP A 72 6.25 18.77 15.42
CA ASP A 72 5.01 18.07 15.07
C ASP A 72 4.87 16.77 15.86
N SER A 73 3.68 16.53 16.40
CA SER A 73 3.28 15.25 16.99
C SER A 73 3.23 14.14 15.94
N PRO A 74 3.21 12.86 16.34
CA PRO A 74 3.01 11.77 15.40
C PRO A 74 1.78 11.93 14.49
N LEU A 75 0.65 12.32 15.07
CA LEU A 75 -0.60 12.53 14.32
C LEU A 75 -0.49 13.71 13.34
N GLN A 76 0.12 14.81 13.76
CA GLN A 76 0.35 15.97 12.90
C GLN A 76 1.27 15.62 11.72
N LYS A 77 2.33 14.86 11.96
CA LYS A 77 3.23 14.38 10.90
C LYS A 77 2.47 13.57 9.85
N VAL A 78 1.69 12.57 10.28
CA VAL A 78 0.89 11.72 9.39
C VAL A 78 -0.08 12.56 8.57
N ARG A 79 -0.85 13.45 9.19
CA ARG A 79 -1.81 14.33 8.50
C ARG A 79 -1.16 15.29 7.51
N LYS A 80 0.01 15.85 7.85
CA LYS A 80 0.78 16.72 6.94
C LYS A 80 1.28 15.95 5.72
N ILE A 81 1.85 14.76 5.93
CA ILE A 81 2.34 13.90 4.84
C ILE A 81 1.17 13.49 3.94
N PHE A 82 0.07 13.02 4.52
CA PHE A 82 -1.14 12.62 3.81
C PHE A 82 -1.69 13.75 2.95
N THR A 83 -1.88 14.93 3.54
CA THR A 83 -2.39 16.12 2.84
C THR A 83 -1.45 16.56 1.72
N TYR A 84 -0.15 16.62 1.99
CA TYR A 84 0.83 17.03 0.99
C TYR A 84 0.83 16.11 -0.23
N ILE A 85 0.83 14.78 -0.02
CA ILE A 85 0.82 13.81 -1.12
C ILE A 85 -0.49 13.95 -1.92
N ASN A 86 -1.64 14.07 -1.23
CA ASN A 86 -2.93 14.30 -1.88
C ASN A 86 -2.90 15.51 -2.81
N ASP A 87 -2.32 16.62 -2.37
CA ASP A 87 -2.33 17.88 -3.10
C ASP A 87 -1.27 17.96 -4.21
N ALA A 88 -0.12 17.28 -4.00
CA ALA A 88 1.05 17.42 -4.87
C ALA A 88 1.20 16.33 -5.93
N TYR A 89 0.60 15.14 -5.72
CA TYR A 89 0.81 13.97 -6.56
C TYR A 89 -0.52 13.36 -7.03
N PRO A 90 -1.12 13.87 -8.11
CA PRO A 90 -2.35 13.33 -8.65
C PRO A 90 -2.18 11.87 -9.09
N TRP A 91 -3.28 11.13 -9.02
CA TRP A 91 -3.30 9.75 -9.48
C TRP A 91 -3.07 9.65 -10.99
N ALA A 92 -2.23 8.72 -11.38
CA ALA A 92 -2.01 8.34 -12.77
C ALA A 92 -1.66 6.84 -12.84
N SER A 93 -2.02 6.20 -13.95
CA SER A 93 -1.66 4.80 -14.18
C SER A 93 -0.15 4.59 -14.10
N ALA A 94 0.25 3.55 -13.38
CA ALA A 94 1.63 3.21 -13.18
C ALA A 94 2.23 2.38 -14.33
N ARG A 95 3.56 2.41 -14.36
CA ARG A 95 4.37 1.38 -15.01
C ARG A 95 4.43 0.14 -14.09
N GLU A 96 4.81 -0.99 -14.65
CA GLU A 96 5.08 -2.18 -13.83
C GLU A 96 6.16 -1.89 -12.79
N TYR A 97 5.87 -2.17 -11.52
CA TYR A 97 6.72 -1.80 -10.39
C TYR A 97 8.12 -2.40 -10.48
N SER A 98 8.23 -3.63 -11.01
CA SER A 98 9.52 -4.29 -11.27
C SER A 98 10.43 -3.54 -12.23
N THR A 99 9.92 -2.57 -12.99
CA THR A 99 10.71 -1.72 -13.92
C THR A 99 11.16 -0.40 -13.29
N VAL A 100 10.78 -0.12 -12.05
CA VAL A 100 11.08 1.12 -11.33
C VAL A 100 12.07 0.84 -10.19
N PRO A 101 13.32 1.32 -10.26
CA PRO A 101 14.34 1.02 -9.24
C PRO A 101 13.99 1.52 -7.84
N ASN A 102 13.40 2.72 -7.73
CA ASN A 102 12.88 3.28 -6.49
C ASN A 102 11.57 4.02 -6.76
N ILE A 103 10.48 3.48 -6.26
CA ILE A 103 9.13 4.01 -6.53
C ILE A 103 8.90 5.38 -5.85
N PRO A 104 9.25 5.63 -4.59
CA PRO A 104 9.12 6.96 -3.98
C PRO A 104 9.87 8.06 -4.73
N GLU A 105 11.09 7.82 -5.19
CA GLU A 105 11.81 8.79 -6.03
C GLU A 105 11.15 9.01 -7.38
N TYR A 106 10.65 7.94 -8.00
CA TYR A 106 9.87 8.05 -9.24
C TYR A 106 8.67 8.98 -9.08
N VAL A 107 7.92 8.88 -7.98
CA VAL A 107 6.77 9.77 -7.69
C VAL A 107 7.22 11.22 -7.55
N ILE A 108 8.32 11.48 -6.83
CA ILE A 108 8.86 12.83 -6.66
C ILE A 108 9.25 13.45 -8.02
N ASP A 109 9.98 12.69 -8.83
CA ASP A 109 10.52 13.17 -10.10
C ASP A 109 9.43 13.37 -11.16
N ASN A 110 8.45 12.49 -11.22
CA ASN A 110 7.39 12.52 -12.24
C ASN A 110 6.13 13.26 -11.79
N ARG A 111 6.01 13.62 -10.52
CA ARG A 111 4.90 14.40 -9.95
C ARG A 111 3.54 13.72 -10.06
N HIS A 112 3.50 12.39 -10.10
CA HIS A 112 2.30 11.57 -10.09
C HIS A 112 2.62 10.14 -9.69
N GLY A 113 1.59 9.35 -9.35
CA GLY A 113 1.69 7.92 -9.10
C GLY A 113 0.33 7.24 -9.01
N ASP A 114 0.31 5.92 -9.06
CA ASP A 114 -0.89 5.14 -8.71
C ASP A 114 -0.99 4.87 -7.21
N CYS A 115 -1.94 4.01 -6.82
CA CYS A 115 -2.19 3.70 -5.41
C CYS A 115 -0.94 3.18 -4.68
N GLY A 116 -0.22 2.24 -5.26
CA GLY A 116 0.97 1.68 -4.63
C GLY A 116 2.14 2.64 -4.61
N MET A 117 2.31 3.42 -5.66
CA MET A 117 3.39 4.39 -5.74
C MET A 117 3.26 5.48 -4.67
N VAL A 118 2.08 6.08 -4.51
CA VAL A 118 1.88 7.11 -3.47
C VAL A 118 1.86 6.51 -2.06
N SER A 119 1.40 5.27 -1.90
CA SER A 119 1.47 4.55 -0.62
C SER A 119 2.91 4.28 -0.18
N LEU A 120 3.81 3.87 -1.10
CA LEU A 120 5.23 3.69 -0.79
C LEU A 120 5.92 5.01 -0.45
N LEU A 121 5.58 6.11 -1.13
CA LEU A 121 6.08 7.44 -0.76
C LEU A 121 5.60 7.83 0.64
N PHE A 122 4.33 7.63 0.95
CA PHE A 122 3.77 7.89 2.27
C PHE A 122 4.47 7.08 3.37
N ILE A 123 4.63 5.77 3.18
CA ILE A 123 5.34 4.88 4.11
C ILE A 123 6.77 5.36 4.33
N THR A 124 7.48 5.71 3.25
CA THR A 124 8.87 6.15 3.33
C THR A 124 9.00 7.44 4.13
N LEU A 125 8.13 8.42 3.89
CA LEU A 125 8.10 9.67 4.65
C LEU A 125 7.71 9.45 6.11
N CYS A 126 6.75 8.58 6.41
CA CYS A 126 6.38 8.22 7.78
C CYS A 126 7.56 7.58 8.51
N ARG A 127 8.20 6.57 7.95
CA ARG A 127 9.34 5.88 8.56
C ARG A 127 10.52 6.81 8.81
N LEU A 128 10.85 7.67 7.85
CA LEU A 128 11.90 8.69 8.01
C LEU A 128 11.64 9.62 9.20
N ASN A 129 10.38 9.90 9.50
CA ASN A 129 9.97 10.78 10.60
C ASN A 129 9.68 10.03 11.91
N GLY A 130 10.10 8.77 12.02
CA GLY A 130 9.94 7.96 13.22
C GLY A 130 8.52 7.48 13.48
N ILE A 131 7.67 7.42 12.45
CA ILE A 131 6.33 6.83 12.49
C ILE A 131 6.42 5.43 11.91
N PRO A 132 6.17 4.36 12.70
CA PRO A 132 6.14 3.02 12.15
C PRO A 132 5.03 2.90 11.11
N ALA A 133 5.39 2.45 9.92
CA ALA A 133 4.45 2.32 8.80
C ALA A 133 4.75 1.05 8.01
N LYS A 134 3.69 0.40 7.51
CA LYS A 134 3.79 -0.80 6.67
C LYS A 134 2.84 -0.73 5.48
N TRP A 135 3.11 -1.60 4.53
CA TRP A 135 2.33 -1.79 3.32
C TRP A 135 1.19 -2.76 3.57
N GLN A 136 0.05 -2.47 2.97
CA GLN A 136 -0.98 -3.46 2.69
C GLN A 136 -1.43 -3.35 1.25
N SER A 137 -1.80 -4.48 0.65
CA SER A 137 -2.37 -4.53 -0.68
C SER A 137 -3.34 -5.70 -0.86
N GLY A 138 -4.19 -5.58 -1.86
CA GLY A 138 -5.18 -6.57 -2.17
C GLY A 138 -6.15 -6.09 -3.23
N PHE A 139 -7.43 -6.20 -2.94
CA PHE A 139 -8.48 -5.80 -3.86
C PHE A 139 -9.38 -4.74 -3.23
N MET A 140 -9.70 -3.69 -3.98
CA MET A 140 -10.90 -2.91 -3.74
C MET A 140 -12.07 -3.56 -4.48
N LEU A 141 -13.19 -3.72 -3.79
CA LEU A 141 -14.35 -4.48 -4.24
C LEU A 141 -15.63 -3.63 -4.30
N HIS A 142 -15.48 -2.33 -4.53
CA HIS A 142 -16.60 -1.42 -4.66
C HIS A 142 -17.52 -1.84 -5.81
N PRO A 143 -18.84 -1.81 -5.64
CA PRO A 143 -19.76 -2.05 -6.74
C PRO A 143 -19.47 -1.16 -7.94
N GLY A 144 -19.16 -1.77 -9.09
CA GLY A 144 -18.80 -1.05 -10.32
C GLY A 144 -17.37 -0.52 -10.39
N GLY A 145 -16.52 -0.79 -9.38
CA GLY A 145 -15.13 -0.32 -9.32
C GLY A 145 -14.15 -1.35 -8.77
N VAL A 146 -14.33 -2.63 -9.14
CA VAL A 146 -13.42 -3.71 -8.70
C VAL A 146 -12.07 -3.59 -9.36
N ASN A 147 -11.00 -3.59 -8.55
CA ASN A 147 -9.62 -3.52 -9.05
C ASN A 147 -8.60 -4.00 -7.98
N LEU A 148 -7.34 -4.13 -8.39
CA LEU A 148 -6.21 -4.16 -7.47
C LEU A 148 -6.11 -2.84 -6.73
N HIS A 149 -5.67 -2.87 -5.48
CA HIS A 149 -5.49 -1.65 -4.71
C HIS A 149 -4.46 -1.81 -3.60
N ASP A 150 -3.79 -0.70 -3.31
CA ASP A 150 -2.69 -0.61 -2.37
C ASP A 150 -2.92 0.53 -1.40
N TRP A 151 -2.56 0.31 -0.13
CA TRP A 151 -2.66 1.28 0.95
C TRP A 151 -1.58 1.05 2.00
N ALA A 152 -1.59 1.83 3.06
CA ALA A 152 -0.66 1.72 4.16
C ALA A 152 -1.38 1.48 5.49
N GLU A 153 -0.63 1.08 6.49
CA GLU A 153 -0.97 1.23 7.89
C GLU A 153 0.13 2.03 8.61
N VAL A 154 -0.27 2.86 9.56
CA VAL A 154 0.62 3.55 10.50
C VAL A 154 0.33 3.08 11.91
N TYR A 155 1.38 2.97 12.73
CA TYR A 155 1.22 2.61 14.12
C TYR A 155 1.33 3.84 15.01
N PHE A 156 0.34 4.03 15.88
CA PHE A 156 0.41 5.02 16.94
C PHE A 156 0.52 4.33 18.30
N GLU A 157 1.54 4.69 19.06
CA GLU A 157 1.68 4.19 20.42
C GLU A 157 0.48 4.64 21.28
N GLY A 158 -0.21 3.68 21.89
CA GLY A 158 -1.44 3.91 22.65
C GLY A 158 -2.73 3.69 21.84
N VAL A 159 -2.66 3.55 20.51
CA VAL A 159 -3.82 3.27 19.65
C VAL A 159 -3.65 1.92 18.94
N GLY A 160 -2.52 1.67 18.30
CA GLY A 160 -2.27 0.50 17.48
C GLY A 160 -2.09 0.85 16.01
N TRP A 161 -2.27 -0.13 15.14
CA TRP A 161 -2.23 0.04 13.69
C TRP A 161 -3.52 0.71 13.19
N VAL A 162 -3.34 1.70 12.33
CA VAL A 162 -4.42 2.47 11.71
C VAL A 162 -4.25 2.44 10.20
N PRO A 163 -5.23 1.98 9.43
CA PRO A 163 -5.16 1.96 7.98
C PRO A 163 -5.19 3.39 7.40
N VAL A 164 -4.40 3.59 6.34
CA VAL A 164 -4.30 4.85 5.61
C VAL A 164 -4.34 4.58 4.11
N ASP A 165 -5.40 5.02 3.45
CA ASP A 165 -5.49 4.93 1.99
C ASP A 165 -5.10 6.26 1.33
N GLN A 166 -3.84 6.39 1.01
CA GLN A 166 -3.27 7.59 0.42
C GLN A 166 -3.85 7.91 -0.96
N SER A 167 -4.24 6.88 -1.70
CA SER A 167 -4.76 7.02 -3.07
C SER A 167 -6.22 7.49 -3.12
N PHE A 168 -7.05 7.07 -2.16
CA PHE A 168 -8.38 7.63 -1.99
C PHE A 168 -8.33 9.07 -1.45
N GLY A 169 -7.31 9.36 -0.64
CA GLY A 169 -6.95 10.73 -0.26
C GLY A 169 -8.07 11.49 0.45
N ILE A 170 -8.12 12.78 0.17
CA ILE A 170 -9.11 13.70 0.74
C ILE A 170 -10.32 13.79 -0.20
N PRO A 171 -11.53 13.38 0.25
CA PRO A 171 -12.72 13.50 -0.57
C PRO A 171 -12.98 14.97 -0.99
N PRO A 172 -13.29 15.23 -2.25
CA PRO A 172 -13.54 16.62 -2.74
C PRO A 172 -14.69 17.35 -2.05
N PHE A 173 -15.61 16.59 -1.42
CA PHE A 173 -16.76 17.11 -0.69
C PHE A 173 -16.54 17.21 0.82
N ALA A 174 -15.30 17.05 1.30
CA ALA A 174 -15.01 17.08 2.74
C ALA A 174 -15.17 18.48 3.31
N GLU A 175 -16.20 18.69 4.13
CA GLU A 175 -16.51 19.96 4.81
C GLU A 175 -15.98 19.99 6.26
N ASP A 176 -15.73 18.85 6.87
CA ASP A 176 -15.23 18.68 8.24
C ASP A 176 -13.97 17.79 8.28
N ASN A 177 -13.34 17.76 9.45
CA ASN A 177 -12.11 17.00 9.64
C ASN A 177 -12.31 15.48 9.60
N ASP A 178 -13.45 14.97 10.01
CA ASP A 178 -13.71 13.54 10.04
C ASP A 178 -13.83 13.00 8.62
N THR A 179 -14.59 13.69 7.78
CA THR A 179 -14.70 13.39 6.35
C THR A 179 -13.36 13.62 5.64
N ARG A 180 -12.67 14.74 5.96
CA ARG A 180 -11.36 15.08 5.36
C ARG A 180 -10.32 14.02 5.59
N TYR A 181 -10.25 13.48 6.80
CA TYR A 181 -9.23 12.49 7.20
C TYR A 181 -9.77 11.07 7.29
N PHE A 182 -10.92 10.77 6.67
CA PHE A 182 -11.48 9.43 6.71
C PHE A 182 -10.46 8.37 6.28
N PHE A 183 -9.84 8.55 5.12
CA PHE A 183 -8.83 7.62 4.59
C PHE A 183 -7.43 7.78 5.18
N SER A 184 -7.23 8.71 6.11
CA SER A 184 -6.05 8.81 6.96
C SER A 184 -6.24 8.15 8.33
N ASN A 185 -7.48 7.92 8.72
CA ASN A 185 -7.86 7.40 10.03
C ASN A 185 -8.64 6.09 9.94
N GLY A 186 -8.78 5.53 8.74
CA GLY A 186 -9.61 4.35 8.55
C GLY A 186 -9.68 3.87 7.11
N ILE A 187 -10.50 2.85 6.91
CA ILE A 187 -10.70 2.20 5.61
C ILE A 187 -12.16 1.73 5.49
N ASP A 188 -12.68 1.73 4.27
CA ASP A 188 -14.03 1.24 3.99
C ASP A 188 -14.12 -0.30 4.00
N ALA A 189 -15.35 -0.83 3.93
CA ALA A 189 -15.63 -2.25 4.01
C ALA A 189 -15.36 -3.04 2.72
N TYR A 190 -15.03 -2.38 1.62
CA TYR A 190 -14.86 -3.03 0.33
C TYR A 190 -13.41 -3.42 0.06
N ARG A 191 -12.78 -4.12 1.01
CA ARG A 191 -11.36 -4.50 0.94
C ARG A 191 -11.15 -5.98 1.20
N LEU A 192 -10.28 -6.61 0.40
CA LEU A 192 -9.69 -7.90 0.69
C LEU A 192 -8.16 -7.74 0.76
N ILE A 193 -7.58 -7.94 1.94
CA ILE A 193 -6.12 -7.89 2.12
C ILE A 193 -5.52 -9.19 1.58
N VAL A 194 -4.51 -9.06 0.71
CA VAL A 194 -3.72 -10.18 0.19
C VAL A 194 -2.29 -10.14 0.75
N ASN A 195 -1.70 -8.94 0.82
CA ASN A 195 -0.36 -8.71 1.34
C ASN A 195 -0.41 -7.81 2.57
N ASP A 196 0.36 -8.17 3.60
CA ASP A 196 0.54 -7.37 4.83
C ASP A 196 2.03 -7.03 5.06
N ASP A 197 2.73 -6.81 4.03
CA ASP A 197 4.06 -6.22 3.84
C ASP A 197 4.37 -6.26 2.34
N PHE A 198 5.51 -5.72 1.89
CA PHE A 198 5.92 -5.76 0.49
C PHE A 198 7.23 -6.53 0.32
N SER A 199 7.49 -6.99 -0.91
CA SER A 199 8.73 -7.67 -1.30
C SER A 199 9.06 -8.96 -0.51
N ALA A 200 8.10 -9.55 0.19
CA ALA A 200 8.32 -10.78 0.94
C ALA A 200 8.56 -11.98 0.00
N PRO A 201 9.39 -12.96 0.41
CA PRO A 201 9.54 -14.21 -0.32
C PRO A 201 8.22 -14.99 -0.34
N LEU A 202 7.98 -15.72 -1.42
CA LEU A 202 6.81 -16.61 -1.53
C LEU A 202 7.06 -17.93 -0.81
N VAL A 203 5.99 -18.52 -0.27
CA VAL A 203 6.01 -19.85 0.36
C VAL A 203 4.92 -20.73 -0.27
N PRO A 204 5.26 -21.82 -0.97
CA PRO A 204 6.63 -22.25 -1.32
C PRO A 204 7.34 -21.26 -2.25
N GLU A 205 8.67 -21.29 -2.20
CA GLU A 205 9.52 -20.44 -3.03
C GLU A 205 9.35 -20.76 -4.52
N LYS A 206 9.47 -19.74 -5.36
CA LYS A 206 9.50 -19.91 -6.82
C LYS A 206 10.81 -20.51 -7.30
N HIS A 207 10.80 -21.07 -8.52
CA HIS A 207 12.03 -21.54 -9.17
C HIS A 207 12.89 -20.38 -9.72
N PHE A 208 12.25 -19.29 -10.12
CA PHE A 208 12.89 -18.07 -10.63
C PHE A 208 12.67 -16.90 -9.69
N THR A 209 13.50 -15.87 -9.81
CA THR A 209 13.31 -14.62 -9.06
C THR A 209 11.90 -14.06 -9.28
N ARG A 210 11.38 -13.33 -8.31
CA ARG A 210 10.06 -12.73 -8.40
C ARG A 210 9.94 -11.81 -9.62
N SER A 211 8.86 -11.94 -10.39
CA SER A 211 8.56 -11.07 -11.52
C SER A 211 7.78 -9.82 -11.11
N GLU A 212 7.09 -9.89 -9.95
CA GLU A 212 6.52 -8.75 -9.26
C GLU A 212 7.29 -8.54 -7.95
N THR A 213 7.82 -7.34 -7.75
CA THR A 213 8.78 -7.06 -6.67
C THR A 213 8.15 -6.42 -5.44
N VAL A 214 6.89 -6.00 -5.50
CA VAL A 214 6.22 -5.31 -4.41
C VAL A 214 5.11 -6.16 -3.81
N ASP A 215 4.12 -6.54 -4.58
CA ASP A 215 2.92 -7.21 -4.13
C ASP A 215 2.71 -8.61 -4.74
N PHE A 216 1.53 -9.21 -4.52
CA PHE A 216 1.17 -10.53 -5.05
C PHE A 216 -0.33 -10.62 -5.40
N GLN A 217 -1.03 -9.52 -5.54
CA GLN A 217 -2.49 -9.49 -5.69
C GLN A 217 -2.99 -10.33 -6.86
N ARG A 218 -2.36 -10.19 -8.03
CA ARG A 218 -2.67 -10.92 -9.26
C ARG A 218 -1.87 -12.21 -9.44
N GLY A 219 -0.93 -12.46 -8.51
CA GLY A 219 -0.03 -13.60 -8.59
C GLY A 219 1.12 -13.40 -9.58
N GLU A 220 1.95 -14.41 -9.68
CA GLU A 220 3.06 -14.48 -10.61
C GLU A 220 3.03 -15.80 -11.37
N VAL A 221 3.37 -15.78 -12.65
CA VAL A 221 3.34 -16.96 -13.50
C VAL A 221 4.74 -17.31 -13.98
N GLU A 222 5.11 -18.56 -13.84
CA GLU A 222 6.37 -19.09 -14.39
C GLU A 222 6.12 -20.37 -15.19
N TRP A 223 7.03 -20.69 -16.08
CA TRP A 223 7.11 -21.94 -16.79
C TRP A 223 8.51 -22.54 -16.61
N LYS A 224 8.75 -23.74 -17.07
CA LYS A 224 10.04 -24.43 -16.89
C LYS A 224 11.27 -23.69 -17.44
N GLY A 225 11.09 -22.63 -18.24
CA GLY A 225 12.16 -21.86 -18.85
C GLY A 225 12.30 -20.44 -18.30
N GLY A 226 11.49 -20.02 -17.32
CA GLY A 226 11.57 -18.68 -16.74
C GLY A 226 10.22 -18.12 -16.31
N ASN A 227 10.23 -16.84 -15.93
CA ASN A 227 9.00 -16.10 -15.63
C ASN A 227 8.21 -15.81 -16.91
N LEU A 228 6.88 -15.77 -16.78
CA LEU A 228 6.01 -15.15 -17.77
C LEU A 228 5.63 -13.77 -17.25
N TYR A 229 5.96 -12.74 -18.03
CA TYR A 229 5.65 -11.36 -17.71
C TYR A 229 4.30 -10.95 -18.29
N PHE A 230 3.86 -9.73 -18.00
CA PHE A 230 2.49 -9.24 -18.19
C PHE A 230 2.01 -9.22 -19.65
N ASP A 231 2.89 -9.26 -20.62
CA ASP A 231 2.56 -9.42 -22.03
C ASP A 231 2.22 -10.87 -22.43
N LYS A 232 2.38 -11.84 -21.52
CA LYS A 232 2.21 -13.28 -21.75
C LYS A 232 1.04 -13.88 -21.01
N TRP A 233 0.40 -13.15 -20.12
CA TRP A 233 -0.77 -13.62 -19.38
C TRP A 233 -1.66 -12.44 -18.97
N THR A 234 -2.92 -12.73 -18.69
CA THR A 234 -3.92 -11.77 -18.22
C THR A 234 -4.56 -12.28 -16.94
N TRP A 235 -5.16 -11.39 -16.21
CA TRP A 235 -5.90 -11.68 -14.97
C TRP A 235 -7.29 -11.03 -15.03
N ASP A 236 -8.21 -11.54 -14.22
CA ASP A 236 -9.56 -11.02 -14.07
C ASP A 236 -10.07 -11.29 -12.67
N ILE A 237 -11.02 -10.49 -12.20
CA ILE A 237 -11.65 -10.60 -10.88
C ILE A 237 -13.15 -10.66 -11.04
N ASP A 238 -13.76 -11.74 -10.55
CA ASP A 238 -15.22 -11.86 -10.42
C ASP A 238 -15.62 -11.73 -8.94
N VAL A 239 -16.58 -10.84 -8.64
CA VAL A 239 -17.01 -10.53 -7.27
C VAL A 239 -18.49 -10.71 -7.12
N GLN A 240 -18.89 -11.48 -6.10
CA GLN A 240 -20.27 -11.66 -5.69
C GLN A 240 -20.46 -11.13 -4.26
N ILE A 241 -21.26 -10.08 -4.10
CA ILE A 241 -21.66 -9.58 -2.78
C ILE A 241 -22.79 -10.46 -2.26
N ILE A 242 -22.53 -11.11 -1.13
CA ILE A 242 -23.54 -11.95 -0.46
C ILE A 242 -24.11 -11.13 0.70
N PRO A 243 -25.39 -10.68 0.63
CA PRO A 243 -26.00 -9.96 1.75
C PRO A 243 -25.98 -10.80 3.03
N GLN A 244 -25.64 -10.19 4.16
CA GLN A 244 -25.85 -10.81 5.45
C GLN A 244 -27.36 -10.86 5.73
N LYS A 245 -27.84 -12.01 6.17
CA LYS A 245 -29.25 -12.20 6.57
C LYS A 245 -29.50 -11.66 7.96
#